data_4149e20577970dd67e2461b9ce6ebd0e
#
_entry.id   4149e20577970dd67e2461b9ce6ebd0e
#
_cell.length_a   1.000
_cell.length_b   1.000
_cell.length_c   1.000
_cell.angle_alpha   90.00
_cell.angle_beta   90.00
_cell.angle_gamma   90.00
#
_symmetry.space_group_name_H-M   'P 1'
#
loop_
_entity.id
_entity.type
_entity.pdbx_description
1 polymer ?
#
loop_
_entity_poly.entity_id
_entity_poly.type
_entity_poly.pdbx_seq_one_letter_code
_entity_poly.pdbx_strand_id
1 'polypeptide(L)'
;MRILMINPNTTAAFTATVQKVADKYKEAGTEVVAATPASGPRSIECVYDELLSASGTLEVLVNELDNFDAFVIACYSDHPTIYAAREITDKPVVGIAEASMYMACMLGYKFSVVTTNAEWEPLLWDA
;
A
#
# COMPACT_ATOMS: atom_id res chain seq x y z
N MET A 1 6.98 -8.27 15.87
CA MET A 1 5.81 -7.85 15.05
C MET A 1 6.08 -8.26 13.61
N ARG A 2 5.07 -8.82 12.93
CA ARG A 2 5.16 -9.22 11.51
C ARG A 2 4.22 -8.37 10.68
N ILE A 3 4.73 -7.70 9.66
CA ILE A 3 3.98 -6.79 8.78
C ILE A 3 4.02 -7.34 7.36
N LEU A 4 2.86 -7.47 6.72
CA LEU A 4 2.76 -7.76 5.30
C LEU A 4 2.62 -6.46 4.51
N MET A 5 3.55 -6.19 3.61
CA MET A 5 3.49 -5.06 2.70
C MET A 5 3.11 -5.55 1.30
N ILE A 6 1.90 -5.24 0.85
CA ILE A 6 1.36 -5.74 -0.40
C ILE A 6 1.57 -4.68 -1.50
N ASN A 7 2.36 -5.02 -2.50
CA ASN A 7 2.39 -4.28 -3.76
C ASN A 7 1.12 -4.65 -4.55
N PRO A 8 0.18 -3.73 -4.82
CA PRO A 8 -1.09 -4.10 -5.44
C PRO A 8 -1.02 -4.35 -6.95
N ASN A 9 0.14 -4.22 -7.58
CA ASN A 9 0.36 -4.63 -8.97
C ASN A 9 1.10 -5.98 -9.06
N THR A 10 1.08 -6.60 -10.26
CA THR A 10 1.66 -7.93 -10.49
C THR A 10 3.16 -7.91 -10.87
N THR A 11 3.85 -6.79 -10.74
CA THR A 11 5.26 -6.65 -11.12
C THR A 11 6.19 -7.03 -9.97
N ALA A 12 6.67 -8.27 -9.97
CA ALA A 12 7.55 -8.82 -8.94
C ALA A 12 8.84 -8.01 -8.71
N ALA A 13 9.39 -7.40 -9.77
CA ALA A 13 10.56 -6.54 -9.64
C ALA A 13 10.28 -5.29 -8.78
N PHE A 14 9.06 -4.76 -8.84
CA PHE A 14 8.63 -3.66 -7.98
C PHE A 14 8.50 -4.12 -6.53
N THR A 15 7.89 -5.28 -6.28
CA THR A 15 7.81 -5.88 -4.95
C THR A 15 9.20 -6.11 -4.33
N ALA A 16 10.17 -6.54 -5.13
CA ALA A 16 11.56 -6.69 -4.67
C ALA A 16 12.18 -5.34 -4.25
N THR A 17 11.81 -4.25 -4.92
CA THR A 17 12.23 -2.89 -4.53
C THR A 17 11.56 -2.47 -3.23
N VAL A 18 10.26 -2.72 -3.06
CA VAL A 18 9.51 -2.49 -1.82
C VAL A 18 10.16 -3.24 -0.66
N GLN A 19 10.50 -4.53 -0.84
CA GLN A 19 11.19 -5.32 0.19
C GLN A 19 12.54 -4.72 0.60
N LYS A 20 13.35 -4.27 -0.37
CA LYS A 20 14.65 -3.63 -0.05
C LYS A 20 14.48 -2.35 0.77
N VAL A 21 13.47 -1.56 0.47
CA VAL A 21 13.16 -0.34 1.24
C VAL A 21 12.70 -0.71 2.65
N ALA A 22 11.79 -1.67 2.78
CA ALA A 22 11.32 -2.16 4.06
C ALA A 22 12.48 -2.68 4.95
N ASP A 23 13.37 -3.50 4.37
CA ASP A 23 14.53 -4.04 5.07
C ASP A 23 15.50 -2.97 5.57
N LYS A 24 15.58 -1.85 4.87
CA LYS A 24 16.45 -0.72 5.27
C LYS A 24 15.90 0.07 6.45
N TYR A 25 14.58 0.18 6.56
CA TYR A 25 13.94 1.09 7.53
C TYR A 25 13.18 0.40 8.65
N LYS A 26 12.99 -0.93 8.60
CA LYS A 26 12.30 -1.67 9.66
C LYS A 26 13.05 -1.58 10.99
N GLU A 27 12.29 -1.48 12.06
CA GLU A 27 12.82 -1.50 13.42
C GLU A 27 13.33 -2.90 13.81
N ALA A 28 14.27 -2.93 14.76
CA ALA A 28 14.77 -4.18 15.32
C ALA A 28 13.62 -4.98 15.96
N GLY A 29 13.55 -6.28 15.65
CA GLY A 29 12.47 -7.15 16.11
C GLY A 29 11.18 -7.08 15.27
N THR A 30 11.17 -6.30 14.19
CA THR A 30 10.08 -6.29 13.22
C THR A 30 10.48 -7.04 11.96
N GLU A 31 9.65 -7.98 11.54
CA GLU A 31 9.72 -8.64 10.23
C GLU A 31 8.77 -7.92 9.27
N VAL A 32 9.26 -7.54 8.10
CA VAL A 32 8.42 -7.00 7.02
C VAL A 32 8.60 -7.89 5.80
N VAL A 33 7.49 -8.40 5.28
CA VAL A 33 7.47 -9.25 4.09
C VAL A 33 6.70 -8.52 3.00
N ALA A 34 7.30 -8.36 1.81
CA ALA A 34 6.60 -7.81 0.66
C ALA A 34 5.98 -8.93 -0.19
N ALA A 35 4.74 -8.73 -0.62
CA ALA A 35 3.98 -9.70 -1.42
C ALA A 35 3.53 -9.09 -2.75
N THR A 36 3.42 -9.96 -3.76
CA THR A 36 2.88 -9.67 -5.09
C THR A 36 1.60 -10.48 -5.29
N PRO A 37 0.46 -9.88 -5.66
CA PRO A 37 -0.74 -10.63 -6.01
C PRO A 37 -0.55 -11.44 -7.30
N ALA A 38 -1.24 -12.57 -7.40
CA ALA A 38 -1.21 -13.43 -8.58
C ALA A 38 -2.00 -12.83 -9.76
N SER A 39 -2.97 -11.95 -9.49
CA SER A 39 -3.85 -11.33 -10.49
C SER A 39 -3.92 -9.81 -10.29
N GLY A 40 -4.17 -9.10 -11.39
CA GLY A 40 -4.25 -7.64 -11.41
C GLY A 40 -3.43 -7.01 -12.54
N PRO A 41 -3.37 -5.67 -12.59
CA PRO A 41 -2.59 -4.96 -13.58
C PRO A 41 -1.09 -5.07 -13.30
N ARG A 42 -0.27 -4.87 -14.33
CA ARG A 42 1.20 -4.79 -14.18
C ARG A 42 1.68 -3.48 -13.58
N SER A 43 0.90 -2.41 -13.76
CA SER A 43 1.13 -1.07 -13.21
C SER A 43 -0.22 -0.46 -12.85
N ILE A 44 -0.24 0.49 -11.92
CA ILE A 44 -1.42 1.24 -11.54
C ILE A 44 -1.19 2.68 -11.92
N GLU A 45 -1.86 3.12 -13.00
CA GLU A 45 -1.70 4.46 -13.58
C GLU A 45 -2.98 5.30 -13.48
N CYS A 46 -4.10 4.68 -13.11
CA CYS A 46 -5.40 5.32 -12.98
C CYS A 46 -6.35 4.53 -12.08
N VAL A 47 -7.52 5.11 -11.77
CA VAL A 47 -8.57 4.46 -10.94
C VAL A 47 -9.03 3.12 -11.50
N TYR A 48 -9.09 2.97 -12.82
CA TYR A 48 -9.44 1.69 -13.44
C TYR A 48 -8.45 0.58 -13.04
N ASP A 49 -7.15 0.87 -13.05
CA ASP A 49 -6.12 -0.08 -12.64
C ASP A 49 -6.21 -0.39 -11.13
N GLU A 50 -6.53 0.60 -10.30
CA GLU A 50 -6.76 0.38 -8.87
C GLU A 50 -7.89 -0.60 -8.62
N LEU A 51 -9.03 -0.39 -9.29
CA LEU A 51 -10.18 -1.29 -9.17
C LEU A 51 -9.86 -2.71 -9.62
N LEU A 52 -9.12 -2.87 -10.73
CA LEU A 52 -8.66 -4.18 -11.18
C LEU A 52 -7.68 -4.84 -10.21
N SER A 53 -6.88 -4.07 -9.52
CA SER A 53 -5.89 -4.58 -8.57
C SER A 53 -6.50 -5.02 -7.23
N ALA A 54 -7.66 -4.47 -6.87
CA ALA A 54 -8.26 -4.63 -5.55
C ALA A 54 -8.52 -6.09 -5.20
N SER A 55 -9.09 -6.86 -6.12
CA SER A 55 -9.42 -8.28 -5.88
C SER A 55 -8.18 -9.12 -5.55
N GLY A 56 -7.13 -9.04 -6.37
CA GLY A 56 -5.90 -9.79 -6.13
C GLY A 56 -5.16 -9.36 -4.85
N THR A 57 -5.21 -8.07 -4.55
CA THR A 57 -4.62 -7.52 -3.32
C THR A 57 -5.36 -8.00 -2.07
N LEU A 58 -6.69 -8.01 -2.10
CA LEU A 58 -7.51 -8.54 -1.01
C LEU A 58 -7.34 -10.05 -0.83
N GLU A 59 -7.19 -10.81 -1.92
CA GLU A 59 -6.92 -12.24 -1.85
C GLU A 59 -5.62 -12.53 -1.09
N VAL A 60 -4.55 -11.80 -1.39
CA VAL A 60 -3.28 -11.91 -0.64
C VAL A 60 -3.49 -11.59 0.83
N LEU A 61 -4.18 -10.50 1.14
CA LEU A 61 -4.44 -10.08 2.52
C LEU A 61 -5.22 -11.14 3.29
N VAL A 62 -6.33 -11.62 2.73
CA VAL A 62 -7.20 -12.62 3.38
C VAL A 62 -6.48 -13.92 3.65
N ASN A 63 -5.68 -14.40 2.71
CA ASN A 63 -4.90 -15.63 2.88
C ASN A 63 -3.81 -15.54 3.96
N GLU A 64 -3.40 -14.32 4.31
CA GLU A 64 -2.31 -14.06 5.25
C GLU A 64 -2.80 -13.43 6.58
N LEU A 65 -4.10 -13.36 6.80
CA LEU A 65 -4.67 -12.71 8.00
C LEU A 65 -4.10 -13.28 9.30
N ASP A 66 -3.94 -14.59 9.41
CA ASP A 66 -3.46 -15.24 10.64
C ASP A 66 -1.94 -15.18 10.80
N ASN A 67 -1.21 -14.87 9.73
CA ASN A 67 0.24 -14.92 9.69
C ASN A 67 0.92 -13.58 10.01
N PHE A 68 0.18 -12.47 9.95
CA PHE A 68 0.73 -11.12 10.14
C PHE A 68 -0.07 -10.31 11.16
N ASP A 69 0.62 -9.38 11.82
CA ASP A 69 0.05 -8.50 12.85
C ASP A 69 -0.53 -7.21 12.26
N ALA A 70 -0.05 -6.79 11.08
CA ALA A 70 -0.47 -5.57 10.38
C ALA A 70 -0.23 -5.68 8.88
N PHE A 71 -0.92 -4.84 8.10
CA PHE A 71 -0.88 -4.82 6.65
C PHE A 71 -0.59 -3.42 6.11
N VAL A 72 0.23 -3.34 5.07
CA VAL A 72 0.53 -2.09 4.37
C VAL A 72 0.23 -2.25 2.88
N ILE A 73 -0.55 -1.34 2.31
CA ILE A 73 -0.81 -1.28 0.88
C ILE A 73 0.20 -0.34 0.25
N ALA A 74 1.09 -0.90 -0.57
CA ALA A 74 2.22 -0.18 -1.16
C ALA A 74 1.84 0.47 -2.51
N CYS A 75 0.76 1.27 -2.51
CA CYS A 75 0.37 2.16 -3.59
C CYS A 75 0.33 3.60 -3.09
N TYR A 76 0.85 4.53 -3.86
CA TYR A 76 0.79 5.94 -3.49
C TYR A 76 -0.50 6.58 -4.03
N SER A 77 -1.61 6.15 -3.47
CA SER A 77 -2.98 6.61 -3.78
C SER A 77 -3.90 6.30 -2.60
N ASP A 78 -5.12 6.83 -2.63
CA ASP A 78 -6.21 6.43 -1.73
C ASP A 78 -6.83 5.10 -2.23
N HIS A 79 -6.07 4.03 -2.09
CA HIS A 79 -6.39 2.75 -2.72
C HIS A 79 -7.62 2.08 -2.07
N PRO A 80 -8.65 1.67 -2.84
CA PRO A 80 -9.90 1.14 -2.31
C PRO A 80 -9.73 -0.13 -1.45
N THR A 81 -8.66 -0.89 -1.65
CA THR A 81 -8.34 -2.06 -0.83
C THR A 81 -8.14 -1.72 0.65
N ILE A 82 -7.69 -0.51 0.98
CA ILE A 82 -7.46 -0.09 2.38
C ILE A 82 -8.77 -0.13 3.15
N TYR A 83 -9.82 0.46 2.59
CA TYR A 83 -11.15 0.50 3.21
C TYR A 83 -11.77 -0.90 3.31
N ALA A 84 -11.75 -1.65 2.20
CA ALA A 84 -12.26 -3.02 2.17
C ALA A 84 -11.53 -3.93 3.17
N ALA A 85 -10.22 -3.81 3.29
CA ALA A 85 -9.43 -4.58 4.25
C ALA A 85 -9.79 -4.25 5.71
N ARG A 86 -10.04 -2.99 6.02
CA ARG A 86 -10.48 -2.55 7.36
C ARG A 86 -11.87 -3.07 7.76
N GLU A 87 -12.68 -3.52 6.79
CA GLU A 87 -13.95 -4.22 7.07
C GLU A 87 -13.75 -5.71 7.38
N ILE A 88 -12.64 -6.29 6.95
CA ILE A 88 -12.35 -7.73 7.07
C ILE A 88 -11.58 -8.05 8.35
N THR A 89 -10.76 -7.12 8.86
CA THR A 89 -9.87 -7.36 10.01
C THR A 89 -9.80 -6.15 10.94
N ASP A 90 -9.67 -6.44 12.25
CA ASP A 90 -9.37 -5.44 13.28
C ASP A 90 -7.87 -5.11 13.37
N LYS A 91 -7.02 -5.81 12.61
CA LYS A 91 -5.59 -5.53 12.55
C LYS A 91 -5.32 -4.23 11.80
N PRO A 92 -4.24 -3.49 12.13
CA PRO A 92 -3.91 -2.26 11.41
C PRO A 92 -3.72 -2.49 9.91
N VAL A 93 -4.40 -1.70 9.10
CA VAL A 93 -4.23 -1.62 7.64
C VAL A 93 -3.93 -0.18 7.27
N VAL A 94 -2.80 0.05 6.61
CA VAL A 94 -2.28 1.38 6.29
C VAL A 94 -1.88 1.47 4.82
N GLY A 95 -2.24 2.57 4.16
CA GLY A 95 -1.72 2.93 2.84
C GLY A 95 -0.46 3.80 2.96
N ILE A 96 0.50 3.66 2.06
CA ILE A 96 1.73 4.47 2.09
C ILE A 96 1.47 5.94 1.78
N ALA A 97 0.45 6.28 0.98
CA ALA A 97 0.06 7.66 0.72
C ALA A 97 -0.50 8.32 1.98
N GLU A 98 -1.55 7.76 2.57
CA GLU A 98 -2.15 8.30 3.80
C GLU A 98 -1.14 8.43 4.93
N ALA A 99 -0.31 7.41 5.16
CA ALA A 99 0.71 7.44 6.21
C ALA A 99 1.72 8.58 6.01
N SER A 100 2.17 8.79 4.78
CA SER A 100 3.11 9.86 4.46
C SER A 100 2.50 11.25 4.61
N MET A 101 1.23 11.42 4.23
CA MET A 101 0.51 12.69 4.37
C MET A 101 0.26 13.04 5.83
N TYR A 102 -0.19 12.09 6.66
CA TYR A 102 -0.34 12.29 8.10
C TYR A 102 1.00 12.64 8.76
N MET A 103 2.08 11.96 8.38
CA MET A 103 3.41 12.29 8.89
C MET A 103 3.84 13.69 8.46
N ALA A 104 3.61 14.08 7.21
CA ALA A 104 3.93 15.41 6.70
C ALA A 104 3.15 16.51 7.45
N CYS A 105 1.88 16.28 7.79
CA CYS A 105 1.07 17.21 8.59
C CYS A 105 1.63 17.42 10.00
N MET A 106 2.28 16.43 10.59
CA MET A 106 2.94 16.57 11.90
C MET A 106 4.28 17.32 11.82
N LEU A 107 4.94 17.28 10.67
CA LEU A 107 6.28 17.84 10.49
C LEU A 107 6.28 19.28 9.94
N GLY A 108 5.22 19.72 9.31
CA GLY A 108 5.17 21.04 8.68
C GLY A 108 3.77 21.58 8.43
N TYR A 109 3.70 22.88 8.16
CA TYR A 109 2.42 23.55 7.84
C TYR A 109 1.92 23.28 6.42
N LYS A 110 2.83 22.89 5.53
CA LYS A 110 2.55 22.61 4.11
C LYS A 110 3.48 21.53 3.62
N PHE A 111 2.99 20.72 2.72
CA PHE A 111 3.78 19.75 1.96
C PHE A 111 3.28 19.72 0.51
N SER A 112 4.07 19.15 -0.38
CA SER A 112 3.71 18.92 -1.77
C SER A 112 3.80 17.43 -2.08
N VAL A 113 2.86 16.95 -2.89
CA VAL A 113 2.91 15.61 -3.44
C VAL A 113 3.46 15.68 -4.86
N VAL A 114 4.43 14.82 -5.16
CA VAL A 114 4.96 14.64 -6.53
C VAL A 114 4.47 13.29 -7.02
N THR A 115 3.75 13.30 -8.12
CA THR A 115 3.14 12.10 -8.72
C THR A 115 3.51 11.93 -10.18
N THR A 116 3.16 10.79 -10.78
CA THR A 116 3.62 10.36 -12.11
C THR A 116 2.86 11.00 -13.26
N ASN A 117 1.58 11.34 -13.07
CA ASN A 117 0.75 11.94 -14.11
C ASN A 117 -0.34 12.85 -13.51
N ALA A 118 -0.97 13.65 -14.37
CA ALA A 118 -1.96 14.66 -13.98
C ALA A 118 -3.31 14.05 -13.51
N GLU A 119 -3.63 12.85 -13.92
CA GLU A 119 -4.86 12.15 -13.54
C GLU A 119 -4.93 11.89 -12.03
N TRP A 120 -3.79 11.80 -11.35
CA TRP A 120 -3.71 11.63 -9.90
C TRP A 120 -3.99 12.91 -9.11
N GLU A 121 -3.83 14.09 -9.71
CA GLU A 121 -3.93 15.36 -8.99
C GLU A 121 -5.27 15.53 -8.24
N PRO A 122 -6.45 15.38 -8.88
CA PRO A 122 -7.72 15.56 -8.18
C PRO A 122 -7.94 14.49 -7.08
N LEU A 123 -7.47 13.26 -7.31
CA LEU A 123 -7.64 12.16 -6.35
C LEU A 123 -6.77 12.34 -5.10
N LEU A 124 -5.57 12.88 -5.27
CA LEU A 124 -4.65 13.15 -4.16
C LEU A 124 -5.01 14.42 -3.38
N TRP A 125 -5.86 15.29 -3.93
CA TRP A 125 -6.45 16.41 -3.20
C TRP A 125 -7.56 15.98 -2.24
N ASP A 126 -8.26 14.90 -2.56
CA ASP A 126 -9.41 14.39 -1.81
C ASP A 126 -9.00 13.27 -0.81
N ALA A 127 -7.74 12.82 -0.86
CA ALA A 127 -7.20 11.72 -0.06
C ALA A 127 -6.91 12.06 1.44
#